data_dfedc88381ef1dbd5de1dded678efca7
#
_entry.id   dfedc88381ef1dbd5de1dded678efca7
#
_cell.length_a   1.000
_cell.length_b   1.000
_cell.length_c   1.000
_cell.angle_alpha   90.00
_cell.angle_beta   90.00
_cell.angle_gamma   90.00
#
_symmetry.space_group_name_H-M   'P 1'
#
loop_
_entity.id
_entity.type
_entity.pdbx_description
1 polymer ?
#
loop_
_entity_poly.entity_id
_entity_poly.type
_entity_poly.pdbx_seq_one_letter_code
_entity_poly.pdbx_strand_id
1 'polypeptide(L)'
;MWDLSCPDWEARIREGRSLMPDLPLFAEDARRAVAIFNKLHIPDVEGTPALADAAGDWFREIVGALFGSLDPASGQRKIRELLLVVPKKNSKTTGAAGLMLTALLLNKRPRAEFILTGPTQEVSDLAFSQARGMIECDPEGFLQKRMHVQTNFKTTTDRRTRARLKIKTFDASVVTGPKPALVLIDELHAIAKIKDA
;
A
#
# COMPACT_ATOMS: atom_id res chain seq x y z
N MET A 1 -25.84 -1.08 6.57
CA MET A 1 -24.44 -1.11 7.08
C MET A 1 -23.82 -2.37 6.51
N TRP A 2 -22.62 -2.30 5.94
CA TRP A 2 -21.95 -3.46 5.38
C TRP A 2 -21.34 -4.26 6.51
N ASP A 3 -21.59 -5.56 6.53
CA ASP A 3 -20.91 -6.46 7.44
C ASP A 3 -19.54 -6.81 6.84
N LEU A 4 -18.48 -6.32 7.48
CA LEU A 4 -17.09 -6.60 7.10
C LEU A 4 -16.47 -7.71 7.96
N SER A 5 -17.28 -8.35 8.81
CA SER A 5 -16.83 -9.51 9.57
C SER A 5 -16.63 -10.71 8.65
N CYS A 6 -15.77 -11.61 9.06
CA CYS A 6 -15.52 -12.87 8.39
C CYS A 6 -15.58 -14.00 9.43
N PRO A 7 -16.78 -14.29 9.99
CA PRO A 7 -16.92 -15.25 11.07
C PRO A 7 -16.58 -16.70 10.65
N ASP A 8 -16.65 -16.97 9.35
CA ASP A 8 -16.32 -18.25 8.73
C ASP A 8 -14.88 -18.34 8.20
N TRP A 9 -13.99 -17.49 8.70
CA TRP A 9 -12.61 -17.35 8.21
C TRP A 9 -11.82 -18.67 8.20
N GLU A 10 -12.00 -19.53 9.21
CA GLU A 10 -11.32 -20.83 9.28
C GLU A 10 -11.80 -21.77 8.16
N ALA A 11 -13.11 -21.81 7.89
CA ALA A 11 -13.67 -22.60 6.81
C ALA A 11 -13.17 -22.08 5.45
N ARG A 12 -13.16 -20.76 5.26
CA ARG A 12 -12.64 -20.14 4.03
C ARG A 12 -11.17 -20.51 3.77
N ILE A 13 -10.32 -20.46 4.81
CA ILE A 13 -8.92 -20.88 4.67
C ILE A 13 -8.81 -22.35 4.25
N ARG A 14 -9.55 -23.25 4.89
CA ARG A 14 -9.54 -24.68 4.58
C ARG A 14 -10.02 -24.97 3.16
N GLU A 15 -10.95 -24.19 2.66
CA GLU A 15 -11.55 -24.34 1.33
C GLU A 15 -10.81 -23.53 0.25
N GLY A 16 -9.73 -22.82 0.61
CA GLY A 16 -8.99 -21.96 -0.32
C GLY A 16 -9.78 -20.75 -0.82
N ARG A 17 -10.84 -20.35 -0.09
CA ARG A 17 -11.65 -19.18 -0.43
C ARG A 17 -11.01 -17.88 0.10
N SER A 18 -11.28 -16.77 -0.60
CA SER A 18 -10.86 -15.44 -0.16
C SER A 18 -11.41 -15.09 1.22
N LEU A 19 -10.59 -14.45 2.05
CA LEU A 19 -11.01 -13.87 3.33
C LEU A 19 -11.64 -12.47 3.18
N MET A 20 -11.60 -11.92 1.98
CA MET A 20 -12.23 -10.63 1.72
C MET A 20 -13.75 -10.77 1.83
N PRO A 21 -14.41 -9.85 2.55
CA PRO A 21 -15.87 -9.83 2.62
C PRO A 21 -16.48 -9.53 1.25
N ASP A 22 -17.74 -9.96 1.05
CA ASP A 22 -18.51 -9.62 -0.15
C ASP A 22 -18.85 -8.13 -0.13
N LEU A 23 -18.05 -7.35 -0.81
CA LEU A 23 -18.18 -5.90 -0.92
C LEU A 23 -18.67 -5.53 -2.31
N PRO A 24 -19.46 -4.44 -2.43
CA PRO A 24 -19.75 -3.88 -3.75
C PRO A 24 -18.44 -3.35 -4.32
N LEU A 25 -17.94 -4.00 -5.32
CA LEU A 25 -16.75 -3.59 -6.03
C LEU A 25 -17.16 -2.86 -7.32
N PHE A 26 -16.65 -1.64 -7.46
CA PHE A 26 -16.56 -1.01 -8.78
C PHE A 26 -15.45 -1.73 -9.54
N ALA A 27 -15.84 -2.69 -10.36
CA ALA A 27 -14.94 -3.61 -11.03
C ALA A 27 -13.86 -2.91 -11.86
N GLU A 28 -14.18 -1.75 -12.41
CA GLU A 28 -13.22 -0.97 -13.20
C GLU A 28 -12.14 -0.33 -12.34
N ASP A 29 -12.52 0.26 -11.20
CA ASP A 29 -11.55 0.85 -10.26
C ASP A 29 -10.68 -0.23 -9.62
N ALA A 30 -11.27 -1.37 -9.24
CA ALA A 30 -10.54 -2.52 -8.73
C ALA A 30 -9.51 -3.03 -9.75
N ARG A 31 -9.94 -3.29 -11.00
CA ARG A 31 -9.06 -3.76 -12.09
C ARG A 31 -7.94 -2.77 -12.38
N ARG A 32 -8.25 -1.46 -12.40
CA ARG A 32 -7.26 -0.41 -12.61
C ARG A 32 -6.20 -0.39 -11.52
N ALA A 33 -6.62 -0.52 -10.26
CA ALA A 33 -5.70 -0.56 -9.14
C ALA A 33 -4.77 -1.77 -9.21
N VAL A 34 -5.34 -2.95 -9.43
CA VAL A 34 -4.58 -4.20 -9.59
C VAL A 34 -3.64 -4.13 -10.80
N ALA A 35 -4.08 -3.56 -11.92
CA ALA A 35 -3.23 -3.40 -13.11
C ALA A 35 -2.02 -2.50 -12.86
N ILE A 36 -2.20 -1.41 -12.09
CA ILE A 36 -1.08 -0.54 -11.70
C ILE A 36 -0.13 -1.28 -10.76
N PHE A 37 -0.67 -1.94 -9.72
CA PHE A 37 0.11 -2.72 -8.77
C PHE A 37 0.94 -3.80 -9.47
N ASN A 38 0.32 -4.56 -10.36
CA ASN A 38 0.95 -5.64 -11.10
C ASN A 38 2.11 -5.20 -12.00
N LYS A 39 2.11 -3.95 -12.47
CA LYS A 39 3.19 -3.38 -13.30
C LYS A 39 4.42 -2.93 -12.50
N LEU A 40 4.33 -2.86 -11.18
CA LEU A 40 5.48 -2.51 -10.35
C LEU A 40 6.43 -3.72 -10.28
N HIS A 41 7.73 -3.44 -10.29
CA HIS A 41 8.78 -4.45 -10.26
C HIS A 41 9.46 -4.52 -8.89
N ILE A 42 9.84 -5.72 -8.47
CA ILE A 42 10.56 -5.93 -7.20
C ILE A 42 12.04 -5.64 -7.43
N PRO A 43 12.63 -4.64 -6.74
CA PRO A 43 13.97 -4.16 -7.08
C PRO A 43 15.13 -5.04 -6.58
N ASP A 44 14.91 -5.83 -5.54
CA ASP A 44 15.91 -6.60 -4.82
C ASP A 44 15.84 -8.12 -5.10
N VAL A 45 15.16 -8.50 -6.17
CA VAL A 45 15.10 -9.87 -6.66
C VAL A 45 15.75 -9.94 -8.04
N GLU A 46 16.54 -10.99 -8.30
CA GLU A 46 17.18 -11.22 -9.59
C GLU A 46 16.14 -11.18 -10.73
N GLY A 47 16.46 -10.46 -11.79
CA GLY A 47 15.57 -10.24 -12.92
C GLY A 47 14.45 -9.23 -12.67
N THR A 48 14.42 -8.60 -11.49
CA THR A 48 13.43 -7.59 -11.11
C THR A 48 12.00 -7.95 -11.56
N PRO A 49 11.43 -9.08 -11.07
CA PRO A 49 10.14 -9.57 -11.55
C PRO A 49 9.02 -8.58 -11.25
N ALA A 50 7.99 -8.55 -12.11
CA ALA A 50 6.80 -7.76 -11.85
C ALA A 50 6.00 -8.33 -10.67
N LEU A 51 5.29 -7.48 -9.95
CA LEU A 51 4.38 -7.93 -8.90
C LEU A 51 3.24 -8.81 -9.43
N ALA A 52 2.95 -8.71 -10.74
CA ALA A 52 2.05 -9.66 -11.41
C ALA A 52 2.49 -11.12 -11.24
N ASP A 53 3.80 -11.37 -11.28
CA ASP A 53 4.36 -12.72 -11.27
C ASP A 53 4.81 -13.16 -9.86
N ALA A 54 5.21 -12.18 -9.03
CA ALA A 54 5.86 -12.44 -7.76
C ALA A 54 5.00 -12.17 -6.52
N ALA A 55 3.94 -11.36 -6.63
CA ALA A 55 3.02 -11.13 -5.52
C ALA A 55 1.99 -12.25 -5.42
N GLY A 56 1.62 -12.63 -4.19
CA GLY A 56 0.53 -13.58 -3.96
C GLY A 56 -0.83 -13.02 -4.39
N ASP A 57 -1.74 -13.90 -4.85
CA ASP A 57 -3.11 -13.52 -5.26
C ASP A 57 -3.85 -12.78 -4.15
N TRP A 58 -3.67 -13.21 -2.92
CA TRP A 58 -4.26 -12.59 -1.73
C TRP A 58 -3.93 -11.10 -1.61
N PHE A 59 -2.73 -10.67 -2.03
CA PHE A 59 -2.36 -9.25 -1.97
C PHE A 59 -3.07 -8.44 -3.08
N ARG A 60 -3.23 -9.04 -4.27
CA ARG A 60 -4.00 -8.45 -5.37
C ARG A 60 -5.48 -8.28 -5.01
N GLU A 61 -6.06 -9.24 -4.28
CA GLU A 61 -7.43 -9.13 -3.75
C GLU A 61 -7.55 -7.93 -2.80
N ILE A 62 -6.59 -7.76 -1.88
CA ILE A 62 -6.55 -6.60 -0.96
C ILE A 62 -6.48 -5.29 -1.75
N VAL A 63 -5.60 -5.21 -2.74
CA VAL A 63 -5.48 -4.01 -3.60
C VAL A 63 -6.80 -3.73 -4.32
N GLY A 64 -7.40 -4.74 -4.93
CA GLY A 64 -8.70 -4.61 -5.62
C GLY A 64 -9.80 -4.12 -4.69
N ALA A 65 -9.91 -4.71 -3.49
CA ALA A 65 -10.91 -4.33 -2.51
C ALA A 65 -10.71 -2.91 -1.96
N LEU A 66 -9.48 -2.55 -1.57
CA LEU A 66 -9.17 -1.22 -1.03
C LEU A 66 -9.50 -0.08 -1.99
N PHE A 67 -9.25 -0.28 -3.28
CA PHE A 67 -9.45 0.78 -4.28
C PHE A 67 -10.76 0.68 -5.03
N GLY A 68 -11.37 -0.50 -5.09
CA GLY A 68 -12.62 -0.74 -5.80
C GLY A 68 -13.87 -0.70 -4.92
N SER A 69 -13.74 -0.83 -3.59
CA SER A 69 -14.89 -0.76 -2.69
C SER A 69 -15.24 0.69 -2.36
N LEU A 70 -16.16 1.25 -3.15
CA LEU A 70 -16.58 2.65 -3.06
C LEU A 70 -18.06 2.75 -2.72
N ASP A 71 -18.45 3.85 -2.12
CA ASP A 71 -19.84 4.22 -1.97
C ASP A 71 -20.38 4.79 -3.29
N PRO A 72 -21.46 4.23 -3.86
CA PRO A 72 -21.95 4.64 -5.17
C PRO A 72 -22.47 6.09 -5.21
N ALA A 73 -22.94 6.62 -4.09
CA ALA A 73 -23.48 7.96 -4.03
C ALA A 73 -22.40 9.03 -3.84
N SER A 74 -21.41 8.74 -2.98
CA SER A 74 -20.38 9.72 -2.59
C SER A 74 -19.00 9.48 -3.25
N GLY A 75 -18.76 8.30 -3.82
CA GLY A 75 -17.46 7.88 -4.31
C GLY A 75 -16.42 7.66 -3.20
N GLN A 76 -16.83 7.70 -1.93
CA GLN A 76 -15.94 7.50 -0.81
C GLN A 76 -15.61 6.01 -0.63
N ARG A 77 -14.39 5.74 -0.17
CA ARG A 77 -13.99 4.36 0.15
C ARG A 77 -14.82 3.78 1.28
N LYS A 78 -15.30 2.57 1.10
CA LYS A 78 -16.00 1.80 2.15
C LYS A 78 -15.02 1.20 3.14
N ILE A 79 -13.89 0.64 2.65
CA ILE A 79 -12.82 0.15 3.50
C ILE A 79 -11.98 1.36 3.95
N ARG A 80 -12.09 1.72 5.21
CA ARG A 80 -11.34 2.84 5.81
C ARG A 80 -10.14 2.36 6.60
N GLU A 81 -10.20 1.14 7.11
CA GLU A 81 -9.15 0.50 7.90
C GLU A 81 -8.96 -0.94 7.41
N LEU A 82 -7.72 -1.37 7.34
CA LEU A 82 -7.32 -2.73 7.02
C LEU A 82 -6.22 -3.15 7.98
N LEU A 83 -6.45 -4.23 8.72
CA LEU A 83 -5.43 -4.91 9.49
C LEU A 83 -4.99 -6.17 8.74
N LEU A 84 -3.70 -6.24 8.41
CA LEU A 84 -3.09 -7.38 7.74
C LEU A 84 -2.17 -8.11 8.71
N VAL A 85 -2.51 -9.36 9.02
CA VAL A 85 -1.69 -10.23 9.86
C VAL A 85 -1.25 -11.42 9.01
N VAL A 86 0.04 -11.51 8.74
CA VAL A 86 0.65 -12.60 7.97
C VAL A 86 1.99 -13.01 8.60
N PRO A 87 2.42 -14.26 8.42
CA PRO A 87 3.70 -14.72 8.93
C PRO A 87 4.89 -13.90 8.41
N LYS A 88 6.03 -13.99 9.07
CA LYS A 88 7.28 -13.39 8.59
C LYS A 88 7.68 -13.95 7.22
N LYS A 89 8.42 -13.17 6.45
CA LYS A 89 8.94 -13.52 5.10
C LYS A 89 7.86 -13.65 4.00
N ASN A 90 6.72 -13.01 4.17
CA ASN A 90 5.67 -12.90 3.14
C ASN A 90 5.72 -11.58 2.36
N SER A 91 6.89 -10.99 2.21
CA SER A 91 7.13 -9.75 1.41
C SER A 91 6.18 -8.59 1.75
N LYS A 92 5.73 -8.48 3.03
CA LYS A 92 4.80 -7.43 3.48
C LYS A 92 5.26 -6.03 3.12
N THR A 93 6.51 -5.71 3.46
CA THR A 93 7.08 -4.38 3.24
C THR A 93 7.16 -4.03 1.75
N THR A 94 7.53 -5.01 0.90
CA THR A 94 7.53 -4.85 -0.56
C THR A 94 6.13 -4.60 -1.09
N GLY A 95 5.16 -5.43 -0.67
CA GLY A 95 3.75 -5.26 -1.03
C GLY A 95 3.18 -3.92 -0.51
N ALA A 96 3.54 -3.51 0.70
CA ALA A 96 3.16 -2.22 1.29
C ALA A 96 3.69 -1.04 0.46
N ALA A 97 4.95 -1.09 0.05
CA ALA A 97 5.54 -0.07 -0.83
C ALA A 97 4.80 0.00 -2.17
N GLY A 98 4.52 -1.15 -2.78
CA GLY A 98 3.74 -1.24 -4.02
C GLY A 98 2.32 -0.70 -3.88
N LEU A 99 1.63 -1.02 -2.78
CA LEU A 99 0.30 -0.49 -2.48
C LEU A 99 0.31 1.03 -2.34
N MET A 100 1.31 1.59 -1.64
CA MET A 100 1.43 3.03 -1.45
C MET A 100 1.77 3.76 -2.75
N LEU A 101 2.61 3.19 -3.61
CA LEU A 101 2.86 3.72 -4.95
C LEU A 101 1.60 3.65 -5.82
N THR A 102 0.86 2.55 -5.76
CA THR A 102 -0.44 2.42 -6.46
C THR A 102 -1.42 3.50 -5.98
N ALA A 103 -1.51 3.73 -4.68
CA ALA A 103 -2.35 4.78 -4.11
C ALA A 103 -1.95 6.18 -4.60
N LEU A 104 -0.63 6.45 -4.66
CA LEU A 104 -0.09 7.72 -5.16
C LEU A 104 -0.42 7.93 -6.64
N LEU A 105 -0.29 6.88 -7.45
CA LEU A 105 -0.57 6.89 -8.90
C LEU A 105 -2.05 7.06 -9.22
N LEU A 106 -2.94 6.47 -8.43
CA LEU A 106 -4.40 6.59 -8.55
C LEU A 106 -4.94 7.93 -8.03
N ASN A 107 -4.15 8.63 -7.22
CA ASN A 107 -4.59 9.85 -6.57
C ASN A 107 -4.93 10.97 -7.59
N LYS A 108 -6.11 11.56 -7.40
CA LYS A 108 -6.57 12.71 -8.17
C LYS A 108 -6.49 14.03 -7.39
N ARG A 109 -6.38 13.94 -6.04
CA ARG A 109 -6.37 15.12 -5.18
C ARG A 109 -5.01 15.83 -5.26
N PRO A 110 -4.94 17.12 -5.64
CA PRO A 110 -3.70 17.86 -5.65
C PRO A 110 -3.06 17.94 -4.26
N ARG A 111 -1.73 17.81 -4.20
CA ARG A 111 -0.94 17.97 -2.97
C ARG A 111 -1.34 17.04 -1.82
N ALA A 112 -1.99 15.91 -2.13
CA ALA A 112 -2.34 14.91 -1.12
C ALA A 112 -1.08 14.34 -0.46
N GLU A 113 -1.17 14.01 0.82
CA GLU A 113 -0.11 13.35 1.56
C GLU A 113 -0.46 11.90 1.79
N PHE A 114 0.53 11.04 1.60
CA PHE A 114 0.52 9.61 1.88
C PHE A 114 1.66 9.35 2.85
N ILE A 115 1.43 8.54 3.87
CA ILE A 115 2.42 8.26 4.90
C ILE A 115 2.60 6.75 4.99
N LEU A 116 3.85 6.28 4.88
CA LEU A 116 4.24 4.94 5.28
C LEU A 116 5.16 5.09 6.48
N THR A 117 4.89 4.36 7.55
CA THR A 117 5.69 4.45 8.77
C THR A 117 5.97 3.06 9.35
N GLY A 118 7.12 2.91 9.97
CA GLY A 118 7.56 1.71 10.68
C GLY A 118 8.15 2.05 12.04
N PRO A 119 8.34 1.06 12.94
CA PRO A 119 8.78 1.28 14.32
C PRO A 119 10.22 1.81 14.42
N THR A 120 11.07 1.47 13.48
CA THR A 120 12.48 1.85 13.50
C THR A 120 12.91 2.51 12.20
N GLN A 121 14.06 3.19 12.25
CA GLN A 121 14.70 3.78 11.08
C GLN A 121 14.97 2.72 10.00
N GLU A 122 15.45 1.53 10.40
CA GLU A 122 15.78 0.43 9.48
C GLU A 122 14.57 -0.08 8.72
N VAL A 123 13.42 -0.26 9.38
CA VAL A 123 12.16 -0.68 8.74
C VAL A 123 11.70 0.39 7.74
N SER A 124 11.80 1.65 8.13
CA SER A 124 11.45 2.77 7.26
C SER A 124 12.41 2.89 6.07
N ASP A 125 13.70 2.64 6.27
CA ASP A 125 14.70 2.64 5.19
C ASP A 125 14.47 1.50 4.20
N LEU A 126 14.12 0.32 4.68
CA LEU A 126 13.76 -0.80 3.83
C LEU A 126 12.52 -0.45 2.97
N ALA A 127 11.47 0.06 3.58
CA ALA A 127 10.26 0.45 2.85
C ALA A 127 10.54 1.54 1.81
N PHE A 128 11.40 2.51 2.13
CA PHE A 128 11.82 3.54 1.18
C PHE A 128 12.66 2.95 0.04
N SER A 129 13.59 2.06 0.34
CA SER A 129 14.41 1.37 -0.66
C SER A 129 13.54 0.58 -1.64
N GLN A 130 12.52 -0.12 -1.15
CA GLN A 130 11.56 -0.83 -1.99
C GLN A 130 10.79 0.14 -2.91
N ALA A 131 10.20 1.19 -2.35
CA ALA A 131 9.42 2.16 -3.13
C ALA A 131 10.28 2.89 -4.18
N ARG A 132 11.51 3.28 -3.80
CA ARG A 132 12.48 3.91 -4.69
C ARG A 132 12.90 2.95 -5.79
N GLY A 133 13.29 1.74 -5.41
CA GLY A 133 13.74 0.72 -6.35
C GLY A 133 12.66 0.35 -7.38
N MET A 134 11.39 0.23 -6.98
CA MET A 134 10.27 0.04 -7.90
C MET A 134 10.15 1.15 -8.94
N ILE A 135 10.47 2.38 -8.57
CA ILE A 135 10.50 3.51 -9.51
C ILE A 135 11.72 3.39 -10.45
N GLU A 136 12.88 3.05 -9.91
CA GLU A 136 14.14 2.99 -10.66
C GLU A 136 14.18 1.83 -11.66
N CYS A 137 13.57 0.68 -11.32
CA CYS A 137 13.55 -0.51 -12.18
C CYS A 137 12.33 -0.59 -13.13
N ASP A 138 11.51 0.46 -13.22
CA ASP A 138 10.40 0.49 -14.20
C ASP A 138 10.94 0.41 -15.63
N PRO A 139 10.66 -0.69 -16.37
CA PRO A 139 11.26 -0.91 -17.69
C PRO A 139 10.77 0.06 -18.75
N GLU A 140 9.59 0.63 -18.57
CA GLU A 140 9.01 1.61 -19.50
C GLU A 140 9.51 3.05 -19.25
N GLY A 141 10.19 3.29 -18.14
CA GLY A 141 10.68 4.62 -17.75
C GLY A 141 9.57 5.62 -17.41
N PHE A 142 8.34 5.14 -17.26
CA PHE A 142 7.18 5.99 -16.94
C PHE A 142 7.27 6.53 -15.51
N LEU A 143 7.61 5.65 -14.55
CA LEU A 143 7.69 6.06 -13.15
C LEU A 143 8.83 7.05 -12.91
N GLN A 144 10.00 6.86 -13.55
CA GLN A 144 11.13 7.79 -13.44
C GLN A 144 10.79 9.19 -13.95
N LYS A 145 10.01 9.28 -15.03
CA LYS A 145 9.54 10.55 -15.58
C LYS A 145 8.48 11.23 -14.70
N ARG A 146 7.57 10.42 -14.12
CA ARG A 146 6.44 10.91 -13.36
C ARG A 146 6.78 11.23 -11.91
N MET A 147 7.68 10.45 -11.29
CA MET A 147 8.01 10.58 -9.88
C MET A 147 9.29 11.39 -9.68
N HIS A 148 9.31 12.17 -8.63
CA HIS A 148 10.50 12.86 -8.14
C HIS A 148 10.85 12.30 -6.76
N VAL A 149 11.95 11.54 -6.71
CA VAL A 149 12.43 10.89 -5.48
C VAL A 149 13.45 11.79 -4.80
N GLN A 150 13.23 12.08 -3.53
CA GLN A 150 14.12 12.87 -2.67
C GLN A 150 14.66 11.94 -1.56
N THR A 151 15.84 11.39 -1.79
CA THR A 151 16.44 10.37 -0.90
C THR A 151 16.67 10.90 0.50
N ASN A 152 17.19 12.11 0.66
CA ASN A 152 17.48 12.72 1.95
C ASN A 152 16.22 12.92 2.82
N PHE A 153 15.07 13.10 2.17
CA PHE A 153 13.78 13.31 2.86
C PHE A 153 12.90 12.07 2.85
N LYS A 154 13.37 10.95 2.25
CA LYS A 154 12.59 9.73 2.04
C LYS A 154 11.18 10.02 1.50
N THR A 155 11.12 10.89 0.51
CA THR A 155 9.88 11.40 -0.05
C THR A 155 9.85 11.18 -1.55
N THR A 156 8.72 10.67 -2.04
CA THR A 156 8.43 10.57 -3.46
C THR A 156 7.27 11.49 -3.81
N THR A 157 7.45 12.34 -4.80
CA THR A 157 6.44 13.32 -5.25
C THR A 157 5.96 12.97 -6.65
N ASP A 158 4.66 12.80 -6.83
CA ASP A 158 4.04 12.75 -8.16
C ASP A 158 4.07 14.15 -8.80
N ARG A 159 4.80 14.30 -9.90
CA ARG A 159 4.96 15.59 -10.61
C ARG A 159 3.63 16.12 -11.14
N ARG A 160 2.66 15.24 -11.46
CA ARG A 160 1.36 15.60 -12.02
C ARG A 160 0.44 16.24 -10.97
N THR A 161 0.27 15.57 -9.83
CA THR A 161 -0.65 16.00 -8.77
C THR A 161 0.01 16.79 -7.66
N ARG A 162 1.35 16.77 -7.59
CA ARG A 162 2.16 17.29 -6.49
C ARG A 162 1.86 16.54 -5.16
N ALA A 163 1.20 15.41 -5.23
CA ALA A 163 1.00 14.55 -4.08
C ALA A 163 2.32 13.89 -3.65
N ARG A 164 2.47 13.61 -2.36
CA ARG A 164 3.72 13.14 -1.77
C ARG A 164 3.49 11.87 -0.96
N LEU A 165 4.33 10.88 -1.20
CA LEU A 165 4.50 9.73 -0.32
C LEU A 165 5.72 10.02 0.57
N LYS A 166 5.49 10.13 1.87
CA LYS A 166 6.53 10.33 2.89
C LYS A 166 6.73 9.02 3.65
N ILE A 167 7.96 8.57 3.77
CA ILE A 167 8.31 7.39 4.54
C ILE A 167 9.10 7.83 5.77
N LYS A 168 8.60 7.50 6.96
CA LYS A 168 9.11 8.02 8.22
C LYS A 168 9.17 6.93 9.29
N THR A 169 10.04 7.10 10.26
CA THR A 169 9.96 6.36 11.51
C THR A 169 8.72 6.80 12.27
N PHE A 170 8.08 5.87 12.96
CA PHE A 170 6.86 6.16 13.71
C PHE A 170 7.14 7.14 14.86
N ASP A 171 6.33 8.17 14.89
CA ASP A 171 6.18 9.10 15.99
C ASP A 171 4.70 9.48 16.05
N ALA A 172 4.15 9.65 17.23
CA ALA A 172 2.73 9.99 17.40
C ALA A 172 2.34 11.27 16.63
N SER A 173 3.26 12.23 16.52
CA SER A 173 3.08 13.49 15.77
C SER A 173 2.96 13.26 14.24
N VAL A 174 3.53 12.17 13.72
CA VAL A 174 3.44 11.82 12.29
C VAL A 174 2.00 11.54 11.87
N VAL A 175 1.20 11.01 12.78
CA VAL A 175 -0.19 10.58 12.51
C VAL A 175 -1.20 11.65 12.92
N THR A 176 -0.90 12.45 13.96
CA THR A 176 -1.86 13.38 14.57
C THR A 176 -1.90 14.77 13.94
N GLY A 177 -0.83 15.25 13.31
CA GLY A 177 -0.78 16.59 12.73
C GLY A 177 -1.27 16.70 11.27
N PRO A 178 -0.81 15.84 10.36
CA PRO A 178 -1.21 15.87 8.96
C PRO A 178 -2.64 15.33 8.77
N LYS A 179 -3.26 15.69 7.64
CA LYS A 179 -4.50 15.06 7.15
C LYS A 179 -4.17 14.17 5.93
N PRO A 180 -3.52 13.03 6.12
CA PRO A 180 -3.10 12.18 5.02
C PRO A 180 -4.28 11.55 4.31
N ALA A 181 -4.11 11.30 3.02
CA ALA A 181 -5.10 10.56 2.22
C ALA A 181 -5.07 9.06 2.51
N LEU A 182 -3.90 8.55 2.90
CA LEU A 182 -3.68 7.17 3.32
C LEU A 182 -2.48 7.11 4.28
N VAL A 183 -2.62 6.31 5.33
CA VAL A 183 -1.53 5.96 6.24
C VAL A 183 -1.36 4.44 6.20
N LEU A 184 -0.12 3.98 6.06
CA LEU A 184 0.25 2.59 6.23
C LEU A 184 1.25 2.49 7.38
N ILE A 185 0.97 1.61 8.32
CA ILE A 185 1.83 1.34 9.47
C ILE A 185 2.37 -0.09 9.30
N ASP A 186 3.66 -0.22 9.03
CA ASP A 186 4.33 -1.52 8.98
C ASP A 186 4.81 -1.91 10.38
N GLU A 187 4.80 -3.21 10.68
CA GLU A 187 5.21 -3.80 11.97
C GLU A 187 4.51 -3.15 13.18
N LEU A 188 3.20 -2.94 13.09
CA LEU A 188 2.37 -2.29 14.13
C LEU A 188 2.57 -2.89 15.53
N HIS A 189 2.77 -4.22 15.63
CA HIS A 189 3.00 -4.90 16.90
C HIS A 189 4.28 -4.46 17.63
N ALA A 190 5.29 -4.00 16.88
CA ALA A 190 6.52 -3.48 17.46
C ALA A 190 6.33 -2.05 17.99
N ILE A 191 5.46 -1.26 17.35
CA ILE A 191 5.12 0.11 17.78
C ILE A 191 4.39 0.08 19.13
N ALA A 192 3.50 -0.87 19.35
CA ALA A 192 2.76 -1.01 20.60
C ALA A 192 3.71 -1.21 21.81
N LYS A 193 4.82 -1.94 21.62
CA LYS A 193 5.82 -2.20 22.67
C LYS A 193 6.66 -0.97 23.04
N ILE A 194 6.80 0.02 22.14
CA ILE A 194 7.59 1.24 22.40
C ILE A 194 6.88 2.18 23.37
N LYS A 195 5.55 2.09 23.48
CA LYS A 195 4.75 2.95 24.38
C LYS A 195 4.71 2.45 25.81
N ASP A 196 5.09 1.20 26.05
CA ASP A 196 5.06 0.57 27.38
C ASP A 196 6.46 0.52 28.06
N ALA A 197 7.47 1.14 27.45
CA ALA A 197 8.84 1.31 27.96
C ALA A 197 9.11 2.79 28.28
#